data_598ce4ebee654542e2283e942d8fad02
#
_entry.id   598ce4ebee654542e2283e942d8fad02
#
_cell.length_a   1.000
_cell.length_b   1.000
_cell.length_c   1.000
_cell.angle_alpha   90.00
_cell.angle_beta   90.00
_cell.angle_gamma   90.00
#
_symmetry.space_group_name_H-M   'P 1'
#
loop_
_entity.id
_entity.type
_entity.pdbx_description
1 polymer ?
#
loop_
_entity_poly.entity_id
_entity_poly.type
_entity_poly.pdbx_seq_one_letter_code
_entity_poly.pdbx_strand_id
1 'polypeptide(L)'
;MRCRRDVADMSDVARRQRLHKHMHNEMQSLEMAAQSLADFPDAPWELRMCLARQCWDESRHTRLLHGRLREIGGRKGEFPVMNYEWSVTCMADNVWARLAIQNRTFEGGEIDLLRRLVRMWEDSGDPRTAELLEGILADEIQHVRFSNVWIKRTAKEDPGVLWKLASAVNFVRSVTKGLQPAPGEVNAVGVDMTGFEHVEVLANVADRRLAGFSEAEIAEILEQEDALQAQPRRGASAATPGPA
;
A
#
# COMPACT_ATOMS: atom_id res chain seq x y z
N MET A 1 3.59 4.13 22.50
CA MET A 1 3.51 5.21 21.50
C MET A 1 2.16 5.05 20.82
N ARG A 2 1.21 5.98 21.02
CA ARG A 2 -0.13 5.84 20.41
C ARG A 2 -0.05 6.33 18.98
N CYS A 3 -0.20 5.43 17.98
CA CYS A 3 -0.57 5.85 16.64
C CYS A 3 -1.90 6.62 16.75
N ARG A 4 -1.93 7.89 16.32
CA ARG A 4 -3.20 8.59 16.21
C ARG A 4 -4.04 7.87 15.15
N ARG A 5 -5.31 7.63 15.46
CA ARG A 5 -6.32 7.09 14.54
C ARG A 5 -6.27 7.88 13.24
N ASP A 6 -6.36 7.21 12.11
CA ASP A 6 -6.71 7.88 10.85
C ASP A 6 -8.09 8.50 11.07
N VAL A 7 -8.12 9.82 11.14
CA VAL A 7 -9.37 10.54 11.37
C VAL A 7 -10.17 10.42 10.08
N ALA A 8 -11.38 9.85 10.14
CA ALA A 8 -12.24 9.64 8.97
C ALA A 8 -12.66 10.97 8.29
N ASP A 9 -12.45 12.09 8.97
CA ASP A 9 -12.73 13.43 8.45
C ASP A 9 -11.54 14.02 7.65
N MET A 10 -11.78 15.16 7.01
CA MET A 10 -10.79 15.96 6.28
C MET A 10 -10.44 17.24 7.04
N SER A 11 -10.43 17.20 8.38
CA SER A 11 -9.93 18.28 9.22
C SER A 11 -8.45 18.57 8.93
N ASP A 12 -7.97 19.74 9.30
CA ASP A 12 -6.56 20.14 9.07
C ASP A 12 -5.55 19.15 9.64
N VAL A 13 -5.88 18.56 10.79
CA VAL A 13 -5.03 17.52 11.41
C VAL A 13 -5.04 16.24 10.58
N ALA A 14 -6.23 15.79 10.13
CA ALA A 14 -6.37 14.60 9.32
C ALA A 14 -5.67 14.74 7.96
N ARG A 15 -5.81 15.88 7.31
CA ARG A 15 -5.11 16.19 6.04
C ARG A 15 -3.60 16.09 6.20
N ARG A 16 -3.02 16.70 7.24
CA ARG A 16 -1.60 16.61 7.51
C ARG A 16 -1.15 15.18 7.85
N GLN A 17 -1.94 14.45 8.63
CA GLN A 17 -1.64 13.06 8.96
C GLN A 17 -1.62 12.16 7.71
N ARG A 18 -2.60 12.32 6.81
CA ARG A 18 -2.67 11.57 5.54
C ARG A 18 -1.46 11.84 4.65
N LEU A 19 -1.13 13.10 4.40
CA LEU A 19 0.05 13.45 3.60
C LEU A 19 1.36 13.01 4.26
N HIS A 20 1.47 13.12 5.58
CA HIS A 20 2.65 12.67 6.31
C HIS A 20 2.84 11.15 6.21
N LYS A 21 1.75 10.37 6.37
CA LYS A 21 1.77 8.91 6.25
C LYS A 21 2.10 8.50 4.80
N HIS A 22 1.45 9.10 3.83
CA HIS A 22 1.69 8.83 2.42
C HIS A 22 3.15 9.14 2.04
N MET A 23 3.66 10.31 2.37
CA MET A 23 5.07 10.67 2.19
C MET A 23 6.03 9.62 2.78
N HIS A 24 5.68 9.03 3.93
CA HIS A 24 6.49 7.98 4.54
C HIS A 24 6.40 6.66 3.76
N ASN A 25 5.23 6.30 3.23
CA ASN A 25 5.08 5.10 2.41
C ASN A 25 5.93 5.20 1.14
N GLU A 26 5.89 6.33 0.42
CA GLU A 26 6.77 6.57 -0.74
C GLU A 26 8.27 6.45 -0.39
N MET A 27 8.65 6.92 0.81
CA MET A 27 10.02 6.75 1.28
C MET A 27 10.36 5.27 1.49
N GLN A 28 9.44 4.46 2.03
CA GLN A 28 9.65 3.02 2.15
C GLN A 28 9.77 2.35 0.77
N SER A 29 8.92 2.74 -0.20
CA SER A 29 8.96 2.22 -1.58
C SER A 29 10.30 2.53 -2.24
N LEU A 30 10.82 3.76 -2.09
CA LEU A 30 12.18 4.13 -2.51
C LEU A 30 13.23 3.20 -1.89
N GLU A 31 13.19 3.03 -0.57
CA GLU A 31 14.18 2.23 0.16
C GLU A 31 14.10 0.75 -0.21
N MET A 32 12.90 0.18 -0.45
CA MET A 32 12.70 -1.20 -0.90
C MET A 32 13.28 -1.44 -2.30
N ALA A 33 13.02 -0.54 -3.25
CA ALA A 33 13.56 -0.64 -4.60
C ALA A 33 15.08 -0.49 -4.62
N ALA A 34 15.64 0.44 -3.86
CA ALA A 34 17.07 0.64 -3.71
C ALA A 34 17.77 -0.56 -3.06
N GLN A 35 17.17 -1.12 -2.00
CA GLN A 35 17.67 -2.33 -1.34
C GLN A 35 17.64 -3.53 -2.29
N SER A 36 16.61 -3.64 -3.14
CA SER A 36 16.54 -4.70 -4.15
C SER A 36 17.63 -4.60 -5.19
N LEU A 37 18.00 -3.38 -5.61
CA LEU A 37 19.15 -3.14 -6.50
C LEU A 37 20.48 -3.56 -5.87
N ALA A 38 20.64 -3.34 -4.57
CA ALA A 38 21.86 -3.67 -3.83
C ALA A 38 21.97 -5.18 -3.56
N ASP A 39 20.88 -5.83 -3.13
CA ASP A 39 20.87 -7.24 -2.72
C ASP A 39 20.92 -8.19 -3.93
N PHE A 40 20.44 -7.76 -5.12
CA PHE A 40 20.38 -8.61 -6.31
C PHE A 40 21.18 -8.03 -7.49
N PRO A 41 22.51 -7.94 -7.37
CA PRO A 41 23.36 -7.38 -8.43
C PRO A 41 23.32 -8.19 -9.73
N ASP A 42 22.99 -9.49 -9.65
CA ASP A 42 22.89 -10.40 -10.78
C ASP A 42 21.49 -10.46 -11.42
N ALA A 43 20.54 -9.67 -10.93
CA ALA A 43 19.23 -9.55 -11.58
C ALA A 43 19.36 -9.04 -13.02
N PRO A 44 18.44 -9.42 -13.95
CA PRO A 44 18.50 -8.98 -15.33
C PRO A 44 18.66 -7.45 -15.45
N TRP A 45 19.53 -7.02 -16.35
CA TRP A 45 19.86 -5.60 -16.50
C TRP A 45 18.63 -4.71 -16.69
N GLU A 46 17.71 -5.13 -17.55
CA GLU A 46 16.48 -4.39 -17.84
C GLU A 46 15.58 -4.28 -16.59
N LEU A 47 15.52 -5.32 -15.75
CA LEU A 47 14.82 -5.26 -14.47
C LEU A 47 15.48 -4.25 -13.53
N ARG A 48 16.80 -4.26 -13.46
CA ARG A 48 17.55 -3.29 -12.64
C ARG A 48 17.30 -1.86 -13.09
N MET A 49 17.15 -1.63 -14.40
CA MET A 49 16.79 -0.31 -14.93
C MET A 49 15.36 0.09 -14.54
N CYS A 50 14.40 -0.84 -14.51
CA CYS A 50 13.06 -0.58 -14.00
C CYS A 50 13.09 -0.18 -12.52
N LEU A 51 13.81 -0.93 -11.68
CA LEU A 51 13.96 -0.61 -10.25
C LEU A 51 14.67 0.74 -10.02
N ALA A 52 15.69 1.05 -10.80
CA ALA A 52 16.37 2.35 -10.72
C ALA A 52 15.45 3.51 -11.13
N ARG A 53 14.60 3.30 -12.13
CA ARG A 53 13.57 4.26 -12.51
C ARG A 53 12.55 4.43 -11.40
N GLN A 54 12.09 3.35 -10.78
CA GLN A 54 11.22 3.41 -9.62
C GLN A 54 11.84 4.22 -8.48
N CYS A 55 13.10 3.98 -8.11
CA CYS A 55 13.79 4.82 -7.10
C CYS A 55 13.71 6.32 -7.43
N TRP A 56 13.83 6.68 -8.70
CA TRP A 56 13.70 8.07 -9.12
C TRP A 56 12.27 8.60 -8.92
N ASP A 57 11.27 7.84 -9.34
CA ASP A 57 9.86 8.23 -9.21
C ASP A 57 9.48 8.36 -7.73
N GLU A 58 9.83 7.40 -6.85
CA GLU A 58 9.55 7.43 -5.42
C GLU A 58 10.24 8.61 -4.70
N SER A 59 11.46 8.95 -5.11
CA SER A 59 12.13 10.13 -4.57
C SER A 59 11.40 11.42 -4.93
N ARG A 60 10.81 11.48 -6.11
CA ARG A 60 9.99 12.59 -6.59
C ARG A 60 8.66 12.64 -5.84
N HIS A 61 7.98 11.49 -5.67
CA HIS A 61 6.73 11.37 -4.90
C HIS A 61 6.93 11.86 -3.46
N THR A 62 7.93 11.33 -2.76
CA THR A 62 8.29 11.77 -1.40
C THR A 62 8.49 13.27 -1.32
N ARG A 63 9.21 13.87 -2.28
CA ARG A 63 9.50 15.30 -2.30
C ARG A 63 8.25 16.14 -2.57
N LEU A 64 7.39 15.71 -3.47
CA LEU A 64 6.14 16.39 -3.80
C LEU A 64 5.19 16.38 -2.60
N LEU A 65 4.99 15.21 -1.97
CA LEU A 65 4.15 15.07 -0.78
C LEU A 65 4.70 15.85 0.42
N HIS A 66 6.02 15.88 0.62
CA HIS A 66 6.66 16.71 1.64
C HIS A 66 6.42 18.20 1.39
N GLY A 67 6.56 18.65 0.13
CA GLY A 67 6.24 20.02 -0.26
C GLY A 67 4.79 20.38 0.07
N ARG A 68 3.85 19.51 -0.33
CA ARG A 68 2.43 19.70 -0.07
C ARG A 68 2.08 19.68 1.42
N LEU A 69 2.67 18.77 2.18
CA LEU A 69 2.53 18.73 3.64
C LEU A 69 2.93 20.06 4.29
N ARG A 70 4.04 20.64 3.87
CA ARG A 70 4.50 21.94 4.37
C ARG A 70 3.56 23.09 4.00
N GLU A 71 3.01 23.08 2.80
CA GLU A 71 2.05 24.10 2.34
C GLU A 71 0.78 24.14 3.19
N ILE A 72 0.33 23.00 3.70
CA ILE A 72 -0.81 22.92 4.62
C ILE A 72 -0.42 23.01 6.11
N GLY A 73 0.79 23.50 6.40
CA GLY A 73 1.27 23.75 7.77
C GLY A 73 1.77 22.53 8.53
N GLY A 74 1.99 21.40 7.85
CA GLY A 74 2.54 20.18 8.44
C GLY A 74 4.07 20.14 8.38
N ARG A 75 4.64 19.12 9.00
CA ARG A 75 6.09 18.91 9.05
C ARG A 75 6.46 17.44 9.12
N LYS A 76 7.65 17.10 8.62
CA LYS A 76 8.22 15.75 8.80
C LYS A 76 8.34 15.43 10.30
N GLY A 77 7.97 14.19 10.67
CA GLY A 77 8.01 13.73 12.07
C GLY A 77 6.86 14.24 12.95
N GLU A 78 5.82 14.86 12.37
CA GLU A 78 4.64 15.31 13.12
C GLU A 78 3.81 14.15 13.67
N PHE A 79 3.74 13.06 12.94
CA PHE A 79 2.98 11.86 13.31
C PHE A 79 3.88 10.63 13.38
N PRO A 80 3.54 9.66 14.24
CA PRO A 80 4.23 8.38 14.24
C PRO A 80 3.98 7.62 12.95
N VAL A 81 4.98 6.88 12.49
CA VAL A 81 4.96 6.04 11.30
C VAL A 81 5.52 4.66 11.63
N MET A 82 5.23 3.68 10.79
CA MET A 82 5.67 2.30 10.95
C MET A 82 6.37 1.83 9.67
N ASN A 83 7.56 1.28 9.81
CA ASN A 83 8.38 0.81 8.69
C ASN A 83 8.05 -0.65 8.31
N TYR A 84 6.77 -0.95 8.24
CA TYR A 84 6.26 -2.31 8.06
C TYR A 84 6.54 -2.86 6.66
N GLU A 85 6.21 -2.10 5.62
CA GLU A 85 6.31 -2.53 4.23
C GLU A 85 7.76 -2.85 3.85
N TRP A 86 8.69 -1.96 4.23
CA TRP A 86 10.12 -2.18 4.07
C TRP A 86 10.57 -3.46 4.80
N SER A 87 10.17 -3.61 6.06
CA SER A 87 10.60 -4.74 6.88
C SER A 87 10.21 -6.09 6.28
N VAL A 88 8.94 -6.25 5.85
CA VAL A 88 8.48 -7.52 5.29
C VAL A 88 8.99 -7.78 3.88
N THR A 89 9.15 -6.74 3.07
CA THR A 89 9.67 -6.86 1.70
C THR A 89 11.15 -7.24 1.72
N CYS A 90 11.95 -6.57 2.53
CA CYS A 90 13.39 -6.81 2.58
C CYS A 90 13.79 -8.12 3.28
N MET A 91 12.86 -8.83 3.94
CA MET A 91 13.05 -10.21 4.39
C MET A 91 13.05 -11.23 3.25
N ALA A 92 12.50 -10.90 2.09
CA ALA A 92 12.51 -11.82 0.95
C ALA A 92 13.91 -11.95 0.35
N ASP A 93 14.33 -13.21 0.14
CA ASP A 93 15.68 -13.61 -0.27
C ASP A 93 15.88 -13.68 -1.79
N ASN A 94 14.87 -13.33 -2.57
CA ASN A 94 14.94 -13.29 -4.03
C ASN A 94 14.17 -12.11 -4.61
N VAL A 95 14.63 -11.60 -5.74
CA VAL A 95 14.08 -10.40 -6.38
C VAL A 95 12.62 -10.59 -6.82
N TRP A 96 12.24 -11.81 -7.24
CA TRP A 96 10.88 -12.08 -7.70
C TRP A 96 9.87 -11.97 -6.56
N ALA A 97 10.22 -12.49 -5.37
CA ALA A 97 9.40 -12.34 -4.17
C ALA A 97 9.28 -10.86 -3.77
N ARG A 98 10.35 -10.07 -3.86
CA ARG A 98 10.28 -8.63 -3.61
C ARG A 98 9.35 -7.90 -4.57
N LEU A 99 9.41 -8.20 -5.87
CA LEU A 99 8.46 -7.66 -6.85
C LEU A 99 7.01 -8.06 -6.52
N ALA A 100 6.78 -9.29 -6.07
CA ALA A 100 5.44 -9.74 -5.70
C ALA A 100 4.92 -9.02 -4.45
N ILE A 101 5.77 -8.77 -3.46
CA ILE A 101 5.40 -8.09 -2.22
C ILE A 101 5.27 -6.58 -2.46
N GLN A 102 6.33 -5.92 -2.89
CA GLN A 102 6.35 -4.46 -3.08
C GLN A 102 5.36 -4.05 -4.17
N ASN A 103 5.67 -4.38 -5.42
CA ASN A 103 4.97 -3.81 -6.55
C ASN A 103 3.57 -4.41 -6.74
N ARG A 104 3.46 -5.74 -6.70
CA ARG A 104 2.19 -6.37 -7.00
C ARG A 104 1.19 -6.34 -5.84
N THR A 105 1.68 -6.40 -4.58
CA THR A 105 0.81 -6.42 -3.39
C THR A 105 0.61 -5.03 -2.82
N PHE A 106 1.67 -4.33 -2.41
CA PHE A 106 1.53 -3.02 -1.79
C PHE A 106 1.13 -1.95 -2.80
N GLU A 107 1.91 -1.73 -3.85
CA GLU A 107 1.59 -0.72 -4.87
C GLU A 107 0.34 -1.10 -5.69
N GLY A 108 0.10 -2.42 -5.91
CA GLY A 108 -1.16 -2.90 -6.49
C GLY A 108 -2.39 -2.51 -5.65
N GLY A 109 -2.28 -2.55 -4.31
CA GLY A 109 -3.30 -2.03 -3.40
C GLY A 109 -3.35 -0.50 -3.38
N GLU A 110 -2.22 0.15 -3.58
CA GLU A 110 -2.14 1.61 -3.66
C GLU A 110 -2.83 2.19 -4.90
N ILE A 111 -2.80 1.50 -6.05
CA ILE A 111 -3.60 1.88 -7.23
C ILE A 111 -5.09 2.05 -6.86
N ASP A 112 -5.63 1.14 -6.06
CA ASP A 112 -7.02 1.19 -5.62
C ASP A 112 -7.25 2.35 -4.63
N LEU A 113 -6.35 2.48 -3.66
CA LEU A 113 -6.41 3.51 -2.63
C LEU A 113 -6.28 4.91 -3.21
N LEU A 114 -5.33 5.14 -4.11
CA LEU A 114 -5.06 6.45 -4.71
C LEU A 114 -6.27 6.98 -5.46
N ARG A 115 -6.99 6.14 -6.23
CA ARG A 115 -8.21 6.56 -6.93
C ARG A 115 -9.27 7.08 -5.96
N ARG A 116 -9.39 6.48 -4.80
CA ARG A 116 -10.28 6.96 -3.74
C ARG A 116 -9.76 8.23 -3.08
N LEU A 117 -8.46 8.30 -2.78
CA LEU A 117 -7.85 9.47 -2.16
C LEU A 117 -8.01 10.72 -3.05
N VAL A 118 -7.81 10.59 -4.34
CA VAL A 118 -8.03 11.68 -5.32
C VAL A 118 -9.43 12.28 -5.13
N ARG A 119 -10.48 11.44 -5.21
CA ARG A 119 -11.87 11.90 -5.02
C ARG A 119 -12.09 12.57 -3.67
N MET A 120 -11.55 11.98 -2.61
CA MET A 120 -11.70 12.51 -1.25
C MET A 120 -11.05 13.90 -1.11
N TRP A 121 -9.92 14.14 -1.75
CA TRP A 121 -9.26 15.44 -1.74
C TRP A 121 -10.01 16.46 -2.61
N GLU A 122 -10.56 16.05 -3.76
CA GLU A 122 -11.44 16.89 -4.59
C GLU A 122 -12.69 17.32 -3.82
N ASP A 123 -13.42 16.36 -3.23
CA ASP A 123 -14.63 16.59 -2.45
C ASP A 123 -14.39 17.50 -1.24
N SER A 124 -13.17 17.47 -0.70
CA SER A 124 -12.76 18.32 0.41
C SER A 124 -12.32 19.74 0.00
N GLY A 125 -12.39 20.06 -1.31
CA GLY A 125 -12.03 21.36 -1.86
C GLY A 125 -10.52 21.58 -2.01
N ASP A 126 -9.73 20.51 -2.12
CA ASP A 126 -8.28 20.56 -2.35
C ASP A 126 -7.88 19.86 -3.67
N PRO A 127 -8.22 20.44 -4.81
CA PRO A 127 -7.89 19.86 -6.12
C PRO A 127 -6.38 19.77 -6.37
N ARG A 128 -5.58 20.62 -5.72
CA ARG A 128 -4.12 20.59 -5.87
C ARG A 128 -3.49 19.32 -5.29
N THR A 129 -4.00 18.86 -4.16
CA THR A 129 -3.54 17.57 -3.60
C THR A 129 -4.08 16.42 -4.45
N ALA A 130 -5.31 16.51 -4.94
CA ALA A 130 -5.88 15.51 -5.84
C ALA A 130 -5.03 15.34 -7.12
N GLU A 131 -4.68 16.43 -7.81
CA GLU A 131 -3.82 16.42 -9.01
C GLU A 131 -2.44 15.80 -8.73
N LEU A 132 -1.85 16.11 -7.58
CA LEU A 132 -0.58 15.50 -7.17
C LEU A 132 -0.71 13.98 -7.05
N LEU A 133 -1.77 13.50 -6.40
CA LEU A 133 -2.03 12.06 -6.22
C LEU A 133 -2.37 11.35 -7.55
N GLU A 134 -3.02 12.02 -8.50
CA GLU A 134 -3.21 11.47 -9.85
C GLU A 134 -1.88 11.27 -10.58
N GLY A 135 -0.95 12.22 -10.42
CA GLY A 135 0.40 12.09 -10.96
C GLY A 135 1.16 10.88 -10.36
N ILE A 136 1.05 10.66 -9.06
CA ILE A 136 1.61 9.47 -8.38
C ILE A 136 0.95 8.20 -8.94
N LEU A 137 -0.38 8.14 -8.99
CA LEU A 137 -1.12 6.98 -9.50
C LEU A 137 -0.64 6.56 -10.90
N ALA A 138 -0.35 7.52 -11.78
CA ALA A 138 0.13 7.22 -13.13
C ALA A 138 1.49 6.49 -13.12
N ASP A 139 2.36 6.81 -12.18
CA ASP A 139 3.65 6.13 -12.03
C ASP A 139 3.48 4.77 -11.34
N GLU A 140 2.63 4.66 -10.31
CA GLU A 140 2.34 3.39 -9.63
C GLU A 140 1.81 2.32 -10.59
N ILE A 141 0.96 2.71 -11.55
CA ILE A 141 0.51 1.81 -12.62
C ILE A 141 1.71 1.24 -13.39
N GLN A 142 2.76 2.04 -13.65
CA GLN A 142 3.95 1.56 -14.37
C GLN A 142 4.84 0.67 -13.48
N HIS A 143 4.96 0.97 -12.18
CA HIS A 143 5.71 0.16 -11.23
C HIS A 143 5.09 -1.24 -11.10
N VAL A 144 3.78 -1.33 -10.96
CA VAL A 144 3.06 -2.60 -10.94
C VAL A 144 3.15 -3.32 -12.28
N ARG A 145 3.06 -2.57 -13.39
CA ARG A 145 3.10 -3.14 -14.74
C ARG A 145 4.43 -3.82 -15.05
N PHE A 146 5.57 -3.17 -14.79
CA PHE A 146 6.85 -3.82 -15.06
C PHE A 146 7.04 -5.07 -14.20
N SER A 147 6.62 -5.02 -12.95
CA SER A 147 6.65 -6.19 -12.05
C SER A 147 5.82 -7.35 -12.61
N ASN A 148 4.58 -7.09 -13.04
CA ASN A 148 3.72 -8.10 -13.66
C ASN A 148 4.34 -8.71 -14.92
N VAL A 149 4.97 -7.89 -15.77
CA VAL A 149 5.67 -8.37 -16.98
C VAL A 149 6.80 -9.31 -16.60
N TRP A 150 7.65 -8.93 -15.66
CA TRP A 150 8.78 -9.73 -15.23
C TRP A 150 8.37 -11.03 -14.53
N ILE A 151 7.41 -10.97 -13.63
CA ILE A 151 6.87 -12.16 -12.95
C ILE A 151 6.30 -13.14 -13.98
N LYS A 152 5.47 -12.66 -14.92
CA LYS A 152 4.86 -13.51 -15.96
C LYS A 152 5.89 -14.10 -16.92
N ARG A 153 6.96 -13.34 -17.25
CA ARG A 153 8.08 -13.83 -18.06
C ARG A 153 8.83 -14.95 -17.33
N THR A 154 9.24 -14.70 -16.09
CA THR A 154 9.99 -15.68 -15.29
C THR A 154 9.16 -16.94 -15.03
N ALA A 155 7.86 -16.81 -14.76
CA ALA A 155 6.98 -17.96 -14.54
C ALA A 155 6.81 -18.85 -15.78
N LYS A 156 7.01 -18.32 -16.99
CA LYS A 156 7.04 -19.13 -18.23
C LYS A 156 8.32 -19.94 -18.36
N GLU A 157 9.44 -19.39 -17.89
CA GLU A 157 10.76 -20.03 -17.94
C GLU A 157 10.95 -21.01 -16.77
N ASP A 158 10.50 -20.64 -15.58
CA ASP A 158 10.50 -21.46 -14.34
C ASP A 158 9.15 -21.36 -13.62
N PRO A 159 8.20 -22.27 -13.87
CA PRO A 159 6.93 -22.27 -13.13
C PRO A 159 7.08 -22.44 -11.62
N GLY A 160 8.20 -23.00 -11.15
CA GLY A 160 8.50 -23.16 -9.72
C GLY A 160 8.59 -21.82 -8.97
N VAL A 161 8.86 -20.73 -9.67
CA VAL A 161 8.90 -19.40 -9.06
C VAL A 161 7.55 -19.01 -8.45
N LEU A 162 6.42 -19.45 -9.04
CA LEU A 162 5.08 -19.13 -8.55
C LEU A 162 4.84 -19.60 -7.11
N TRP A 163 5.43 -20.74 -6.72
CA TRP A 163 5.37 -21.22 -5.33
C TRP A 163 6.12 -20.29 -4.37
N LYS A 164 7.28 -19.77 -4.78
CA LYS A 164 8.06 -18.82 -3.98
C LYS A 164 7.29 -17.53 -3.81
N LEU A 165 6.66 -17.03 -4.88
CA LEU A 165 5.83 -15.83 -4.83
C LEU A 165 4.61 -16.01 -3.92
N ALA A 166 3.87 -17.11 -4.08
CA ALA A 166 2.72 -17.41 -3.24
C ALA A 166 3.11 -17.53 -1.76
N SER A 167 4.22 -18.19 -1.45
CA SER A 167 4.74 -18.32 -0.09
C SER A 167 5.10 -16.94 0.51
N ALA A 168 5.77 -16.09 -0.25
CA ALA A 168 6.16 -14.76 0.18
C ALA A 168 4.92 -13.87 0.45
N VAL A 169 3.95 -13.85 -0.45
CA VAL A 169 2.70 -13.09 -0.28
C VAL A 169 1.89 -13.62 0.90
N ASN A 170 1.79 -14.95 1.07
CA ASN A 170 1.09 -15.54 2.21
C ASN A 170 1.79 -15.24 3.54
N PHE A 171 3.13 -15.18 3.56
CA PHE A 171 3.87 -14.72 4.73
C PHE A 171 3.47 -13.29 5.10
N VAL A 172 3.48 -12.35 4.13
CA VAL A 172 3.06 -10.96 4.36
C VAL A 172 1.64 -10.88 4.88
N ARG A 173 0.69 -11.61 4.26
CA ARG A 173 -0.71 -11.69 4.73
C ARG A 173 -0.81 -12.18 6.18
N SER A 174 -0.02 -13.20 6.53
CA SER A 174 0.03 -13.75 7.90
C SER A 174 0.52 -12.72 8.91
N VAL A 175 1.60 -12.00 8.59
CA VAL A 175 2.14 -10.95 9.45
C VAL A 175 1.14 -9.80 9.58
N THR A 176 0.55 -9.34 8.47
CA THR A 176 -0.47 -8.28 8.48
C THR A 176 -1.66 -8.66 9.36
N LYS A 177 -2.13 -9.91 9.25
CA LYS A 177 -3.21 -10.40 10.10
C LYS A 177 -2.84 -10.41 11.59
N GLY A 178 -1.59 -10.76 11.92
CA GLY A 178 -1.08 -10.72 13.29
C GLY A 178 -0.88 -9.31 13.85
N LEU A 179 -0.77 -8.30 12.97
CA LEU A 179 -0.69 -6.89 13.36
C LEU A 179 -2.07 -6.26 13.61
N GLN A 180 -3.16 -6.93 13.23
CA GLN A 180 -4.53 -6.48 13.47
C GLN A 180 -5.05 -7.13 14.76
N PRO A 181 -5.02 -6.45 15.91
CA PRO A 181 -5.52 -6.99 17.16
C PRO A 181 -7.04 -7.13 17.12
N ALA A 182 -7.57 -7.99 17.99
CA ALA A 182 -8.99 -8.02 18.26
C ALA A 182 -9.46 -6.65 18.83
N PRO A 183 -10.74 -6.29 18.68
CA PRO A 183 -11.27 -5.05 19.25
C PRO A 183 -10.93 -4.92 20.73
N GLY A 184 -10.25 -3.84 21.12
CA GLY A 184 -9.83 -3.58 22.49
C GLY A 184 -8.45 -4.12 22.88
N GLU A 185 -7.76 -4.83 21.98
CA GLU A 185 -6.41 -5.32 22.23
C GLU A 185 -5.35 -4.42 21.55
N VAL A 186 -4.15 -4.47 22.10
CA VAL A 186 -2.96 -3.82 21.53
C VAL A 186 -2.29 -4.82 20.57
N ASN A 187 -1.86 -4.38 19.41
CA ASN A 187 -1.19 -5.28 18.47
C ASN A 187 0.18 -5.77 19.00
N ALA A 188 0.77 -6.76 18.32
CA ALA A 188 2.03 -7.39 18.71
C ALA A 188 3.22 -6.40 18.86
N VAL A 189 3.13 -5.21 18.28
CA VAL A 189 4.12 -4.13 18.41
C VAL A 189 3.70 -3.01 19.38
N GLY A 190 2.64 -3.22 20.17
CA GLY A 190 2.20 -2.29 21.19
C GLY A 190 1.43 -1.07 20.65
N VAL A 191 0.90 -1.13 19.44
CA VAL A 191 0.11 -0.07 18.82
C VAL A 191 -1.38 -0.32 19.07
N ASP A 192 -2.06 0.67 19.64
CA ASP A 192 -3.53 0.65 19.80
C ASP A 192 -4.17 0.89 18.42
N MET A 193 -4.75 -0.17 17.87
CA MET A 193 -5.43 -0.16 16.57
C MET A 193 -6.95 0.03 16.72
N THR A 194 -7.47 0.24 17.95
CA THR A 194 -8.90 0.51 18.16
C THR A 194 -9.32 1.78 17.41
N GLY A 195 -10.23 1.62 16.44
CA GLY A 195 -10.77 2.71 15.62
C GLY A 195 -10.04 2.97 14.32
N PHE A 196 -9.16 2.06 13.87
CA PHE A 196 -8.88 1.96 12.44
C PHE A 196 -10.19 1.47 11.79
N GLU A 197 -10.94 2.41 11.25
CA GLU A 197 -12.01 2.04 10.35
C GLU A 197 -11.35 1.41 9.12
N HIS A 198 -11.78 0.18 8.79
CA HIS A 198 -11.49 -0.38 7.48
C HIS A 198 -12.15 0.52 6.46
N VAL A 199 -11.34 1.38 5.86
CA VAL A 199 -11.73 2.15 4.70
C VAL A 199 -11.93 1.12 3.58
N GLU A 200 -13.18 0.92 3.19
CA GLU A 200 -13.53 0.04 2.09
C GLU A 200 -12.86 0.58 0.82
N VAL A 201 -11.82 -0.10 0.36
CA VAL A 201 -11.13 0.22 -0.89
C VAL A 201 -11.62 -0.77 -1.92
N LEU A 202 -12.33 -0.27 -2.92
CA LEU A 202 -12.80 -1.08 -4.05
C LEU A 202 -11.70 -1.16 -5.11
N ALA A 203 -11.55 -2.34 -5.72
CA ALA A 203 -10.58 -2.56 -6.76
C ALA A 203 -10.80 -1.60 -7.95
N ASN A 204 -9.75 -0.92 -8.33
CA ASN A 204 -9.74 -0.07 -9.51
C ASN A 204 -9.44 -0.91 -10.76
N VAL A 205 -10.47 -1.57 -11.27
CA VAL A 205 -10.39 -2.52 -12.38
C VAL A 205 -9.71 -1.92 -13.62
N ALA A 206 -10.01 -0.66 -13.94
CA ALA A 206 -9.45 -0.01 -15.12
C ALA A 206 -7.93 0.15 -15.01
N ASP A 207 -7.45 0.68 -13.91
CA ASP A 207 -6.02 0.93 -13.70
C ASP A 207 -5.25 -0.37 -13.44
N ARG A 208 -5.89 -1.38 -12.82
CA ARG A 208 -5.31 -2.73 -12.72
C ARG A 208 -5.11 -3.39 -14.08
N ARG A 209 -6.02 -3.21 -15.04
CA ARG A 209 -5.82 -3.65 -16.44
C ARG A 209 -4.61 -2.96 -17.06
N LEU A 210 -4.49 -1.65 -16.89
CA LEU A 210 -3.33 -0.87 -17.36
C LEU A 210 -2.03 -1.35 -16.71
N ALA A 211 -2.08 -1.74 -15.45
CA ALA A 211 -0.97 -2.34 -14.70
C ALA A 211 -0.66 -3.80 -15.11
N GLY A 212 -1.37 -4.37 -16.08
CA GLY A 212 -1.10 -5.69 -16.65
C GLY A 212 -1.65 -6.87 -15.86
N PHE A 213 -2.63 -6.68 -14.98
CA PHE A 213 -3.41 -7.77 -14.43
C PHE A 213 -4.30 -8.39 -15.54
N SER A 214 -4.41 -9.70 -15.56
CA SER A 214 -5.34 -10.43 -16.45
C SER A 214 -6.77 -10.37 -15.89
N GLU A 215 -7.76 -10.60 -16.74
CA GLU A 215 -9.16 -10.64 -16.29
C GLU A 215 -9.40 -11.72 -15.21
N ALA A 216 -8.69 -12.85 -15.28
CA ALA A 216 -8.77 -13.89 -14.25
C ALA A 216 -8.21 -13.40 -12.90
N GLU A 217 -7.08 -12.70 -12.90
CA GLU A 217 -6.51 -12.11 -11.68
C GLU A 217 -7.41 -11.00 -11.10
N ILE A 218 -8.06 -10.23 -11.95
CA ILE A 218 -9.02 -9.20 -11.53
C ILE A 218 -10.28 -9.84 -10.93
N ALA A 219 -10.80 -10.90 -11.57
CA ALA A 219 -11.96 -11.63 -11.04
C ALA A 219 -11.67 -12.21 -9.64
N GLU A 220 -10.49 -12.80 -9.44
CA GLU A 220 -10.07 -13.30 -8.13
C GLU A 220 -10.00 -12.19 -7.06
N ILE A 221 -9.53 -10.99 -7.42
CA ILE A 221 -9.48 -9.84 -6.52
C ILE A 221 -10.89 -9.43 -6.11
N LEU A 222 -11.82 -9.33 -7.08
CA LEU A 222 -13.21 -8.95 -6.82
C LEU A 222 -13.93 -10.00 -5.95
N GLU A 223 -13.71 -11.30 -6.20
CA GLU A 223 -14.25 -12.37 -5.34
C GLU A 223 -13.73 -12.27 -3.89
N GLN A 224 -12.46 -11.91 -3.70
CA GLN A 224 -11.89 -11.71 -2.36
C GLN A 224 -12.51 -10.48 -1.68
N GLU A 225 -12.78 -9.39 -2.40
CA GLU A 225 -13.48 -8.21 -1.87
C GLU A 225 -14.89 -8.56 -1.43
N ASP A 226 -15.66 -9.24 -2.28
CA ASP A 226 -17.03 -9.67 -1.95
C ASP A 226 -17.06 -10.57 -0.70
N ALA A 227 -16.09 -11.48 -0.60
CA ALA A 227 -15.96 -12.36 0.55
C ALA A 227 -15.62 -11.59 1.86
N LEU A 228 -14.82 -10.54 1.77
CA LEU A 228 -14.49 -9.66 2.89
C LEU A 228 -15.71 -8.82 3.33
N GLN A 229 -16.47 -8.30 2.36
CA GLN A 229 -17.69 -7.53 2.62
C GLN A 229 -18.81 -8.39 3.21
N ALA A 230 -18.93 -9.66 2.81
CA ALA A 230 -19.92 -10.61 3.33
C ALA A 230 -19.64 -11.05 4.77
N GLN A 231 -18.44 -10.79 5.33
CA GLN A 231 -18.14 -11.12 6.71
C GLN A 231 -18.91 -10.18 7.66
N PRO A 232 -19.67 -10.71 8.65
CA PRO A 232 -20.37 -9.85 9.60
C PRO A 232 -19.35 -8.94 10.30
N ARG A 233 -19.58 -7.62 10.26
CA ARG A 233 -18.74 -6.63 10.94
C ARG A 233 -18.64 -7.02 12.41
N ARG A 234 -17.50 -7.56 12.82
CA ARG A 234 -17.21 -7.89 14.22
C ARG A 234 -17.10 -6.57 14.99
N GLY A 235 -18.18 -6.10 15.61
CA GLY A 235 -18.14 -4.89 16.42
C GLY A 235 -19.44 -4.13 16.61
N ALA A 236 -20.55 -4.51 15.99
CA ALA A 236 -21.86 -4.00 16.40
C ALA A 236 -22.33 -4.79 17.64
N SER A 237 -21.70 -4.52 18.78
CA SER A 237 -22.25 -4.90 20.07
C SER A 237 -23.61 -4.22 20.20
N ALA A 238 -24.67 -5.01 20.23
CA ALA A 238 -26.01 -4.58 20.63
C ALA A 238 -25.88 -3.87 21.97
N ALA A 239 -26.17 -2.58 22.00
CA ALA A 239 -26.38 -1.85 23.25
C ALA A 239 -27.55 -2.56 23.98
N THR A 240 -27.23 -3.29 25.02
CA THR A 240 -28.21 -3.86 25.91
C THR A 240 -28.98 -2.68 26.55
N PRO A 241 -30.30 -2.58 26.42
CA PRO A 241 -31.06 -1.56 27.17
C PRO A 241 -30.90 -1.86 28.64
N GLY A 242 -30.39 -0.88 29.41
CA GLY A 242 -30.32 -0.95 30.85
C GLY A 242 -31.72 -1.15 31.45
N PRO A 243 -31.84 -1.83 32.60
CA PRO A 243 -33.10 -2.02 33.26
C PRO A 243 -33.66 -0.68 33.77
N ALA A 244 -34.96 -0.54 33.62
CA ALA A 244 -35.77 0.59 34.07
C ALA A 244 -35.79 0.77 35.60
#